data_478e03fdaaa0cc91f8b5f078bbc52301
#
_entry.id   478e03fdaaa0cc91f8b5f078bbc52301
#
_cell.length_a   1.000
_cell.length_b   1.000
_cell.length_c   1.000
_cell.angle_alpha   90.00
_cell.angle_beta   90.00
_cell.angle_gamma   90.00
#
_symmetry.space_group_name_H-M   'P 1'
#
loop_
_entity.id
_entity.type
_entity.pdbx_description
1 polymer ?
#
loop_
_entity_poly.entity_id
_entity_poly.type
_entity_poly.pdbx_seq_one_letter_code
_entity_poly.pdbx_strand_id
1 'polypeptide(L)' 'MSRDAAKIIMEVVTRNVAEQDAALAQIQSLCTEDEFSEYRRMIGRSMGAMFFEIMSPIVVKYPDSPLR' A
#
# COMPACT_ATOMS: atom_id res chain seq x y z
N MET A 1 -11.42 -12.82 12.69
CA MET A 1 -10.02 -12.93 12.23
C MET A 1 -9.11 -13.06 13.44
N SER A 2 -8.10 -13.94 13.37
CA SER A 2 -7.14 -14.08 14.44
C SER A 2 -6.06 -13.00 14.35
N ARG A 3 -5.33 -12.79 15.44
CA ARG A 3 -4.21 -11.84 15.46
C ARG A 3 -3.13 -12.27 14.47
N ASP A 4 -2.88 -13.57 14.35
CA ASP A 4 -1.88 -14.09 13.41
C ASP A 4 -2.29 -13.83 11.96
N ALA A 5 -3.57 -14.01 11.63
CA ALA A 5 -4.08 -13.69 10.30
C ALA A 5 -3.95 -12.19 10.00
N ALA A 6 -4.29 -11.34 10.97
CA ALA A 6 -4.15 -9.90 10.82
C ALA A 6 -2.69 -9.52 10.54
N LYS A 7 -1.75 -10.12 11.25
CA LYS A 7 -0.33 -9.87 11.04
C LYS A 7 0.11 -10.23 9.63
N ILE A 8 -0.33 -11.37 9.12
CA ILE A 8 0.00 -11.80 7.76
C ILE A 8 -0.54 -10.80 6.74
N ILE A 9 -1.79 -10.37 6.88
CA ILE A 9 -2.40 -9.41 5.97
C ILE A 9 -1.62 -8.08 5.99
N MET A 10 -1.27 -7.58 7.17
CA MET A 10 -0.54 -6.33 7.30
C MET A 10 0.85 -6.41 6.67
N GLU A 11 1.52 -7.55 6.80
CA GLU A 11 2.82 -7.77 6.16
C GLU A 11 2.72 -7.74 4.64
N VAL A 12 1.68 -8.38 4.09
CA VAL A 12 1.46 -8.39 2.64
C VAL A 12 1.15 -6.99 2.12
N VAL A 13 0.28 -6.24 2.79
CA VAL A 13 -0.06 -4.89 2.38
C VAL A 13 1.17 -3.98 2.42
N THR A 14 1.97 -4.06 3.48
CA THR A 14 3.20 -3.27 3.60
C THR A 14 4.16 -3.57 2.45
N ARG A 15 4.32 -4.84 2.11
CA ARG A 15 5.18 -5.25 1.00
C ARG A 15 4.66 -4.75 -0.33
N ASN A 16 3.34 -4.81 -0.55
CA ASN A 16 2.72 -4.30 -1.77
C ASN A 16 2.96 -2.80 -1.94
N VAL A 17 2.84 -2.02 -0.86
CA VAL A 17 3.10 -0.58 -0.90
C VAL A 17 4.56 -0.32 -1.27
N ALA A 18 5.49 -1.03 -0.67
CA ALA A 18 6.91 -0.88 -0.95
C ALA A 18 7.23 -1.23 -2.41
N GLU A 19 6.62 -2.28 -2.94
CA GLU A 19 6.80 -2.68 -4.34
C GLU A 19 6.25 -1.64 -5.30
N GLN A 20 5.10 -1.04 -5.00
CA GLN A 20 4.53 0.01 -5.83
C GLN A 20 5.41 1.25 -5.85
N ASP A 21 5.95 1.65 -4.69
CA ASP A 21 6.89 2.77 -4.64
C ASP A 21 8.14 2.51 -5.46
N ALA A 22 8.69 1.30 -5.37
CA ALA A 22 9.86 0.93 -6.14
C ALA A 22 9.58 0.96 -7.64
N ALA A 23 8.39 0.49 -8.05
CA ALA A 23 7.98 0.51 -9.44
C ALA A 23 7.87 1.94 -9.98
N LEU A 24 7.32 2.86 -9.18
CA LEU A 24 7.25 4.27 -9.57
C LEU A 24 8.63 4.84 -9.87
N ALA A 25 9.61 4.55 -9.01
CA ALA A 25 10.97 5.03 -9.22
C ALA A 25 11.57 4.46 -10.52
N GLN A 26 11.26 3.21 -10.82
CA GLN A 26 11.80 2.54 -12.02
C GLN A 26 11.20 3.08 -13.31
N ILE A 27 9.91 3.38 -13.33
CA ILE A 27 9.24 3.80 -14.57
C ILE A 27 9.39 5.28 -14.88
N GLN A 28 9.87 6.07 -13.94
CA GLN A 28 9.93 7.53 -14.12
C GLN A 28 10.71 7.93 -15.38
N SER A 29 11.83 7.28 -15.64
CA SER A 29 12.66 7.56 -16.82
C SER A 29 12.14 6.90 -18.10
N LEU A 30 11.15 6.01 -18.00
CA LEU A 30 10.60 5.27 -19.12
C LEU A 30 9.30 5.85 -19.65
N CYS A 31 8.74 6.83 -18.96
CA CYS A 31 7.45 7.44 -19.27
C CYS A 31 7.60 8.92 -19.54
N THR A 32 6.65 9.49 -20.29
CA THR A 32 6.52 10.95 -20.36
C THR A 32 6.03 11.48 -19.02
N GLU A 33 6.15 12.80 -18.81
CA GLU A 33 5.66 13.42 -17.57
C GLU A 33 4.17 13.16 -17.36
N ASP A 34 3.38 13.24 -18.44
CA ASP A 34 1.94 13.02 -18.34
C ASP A 34 1.61 11.58 -17.98
N GLU A 35 2.28 10.62 -18.61
CA GLU A 35 2.10 9.21 -18.30
C GLU A 35 2.47 8.90 -16.85
N PHE A 36 3.60 9.42 -16.40
CA PHE A 36 4.06 9.20 -15.04
C PHE A 36 3.10 9.81 -14.01
N SER A 37 2.63 11.03 -14.25
CA SER A 37 1.69 11.70 -13.36
C SER A 37 0.39 10.92 -13.25
N GLU A 38 -0.11 10.39 -14.35
CA GLU A 38 -1.34 9.60 -14.35
C GLU A 38 -1.16 8.30 -13.59
N TYR A 39 -0.06 7.58 -13.83
CA TYR A 39 0.22 6.33 -13.13
C TYR A 39 0.38 6.57 -11.63
N ARG A 40 1.12 7.62 -11.25
CA ARG A 40 1.31 7.96 -9.83
C ARG A 40 -0.03 8.24 -9.15
N ARG A 41 -0.95 8.90 -9.84
CA ARG A 41 -2.29 9.17 -9.30
C ARG A 41 -3.06 7.88 -9.09
N MET A 42 -3.00 6.94 -10.04
CA MET A 42 -3.67 5.65 -9.90
C MET A 42 -3.12 4.84 -8.72
N ILE A 43 -1.80 4.82 -8.57
CA ILE A 43 -1.15 4.14 -7.45
C ILE A 43 -1.55 4.79 -6.13
N GLY A 44 -1.62 6.11 -6.07
CA GLY A 44 -2.07 6.82 -4.87
C GLY A 44 -3.48 6.42 -4.44
N ARG A 45 -4.39 6.29 -5.40
CA ARG A 45 -5.75 5.82 -5.12
C ARG A 45 -5.76 4.40 -4.60
N SER A 46 -4.97 3.52 -5.21
CA SER A 46 -4.87 2.13 -4.81
C SER A 46 -4.32 1.99 -3.39
N MET A 47 -3.27 2.74 -3.07
CA MET A 47 -2.69 2.75 -1.72
C MET A 47 -3.68 3.30 -0.71
N GLY A 48 -4.42 4.34 -1.06
CA GLY A 48 -5.46 4.90 -0.20
C GLY A 48 -6.55 3.88 0.10
N ALA A 49 -6.98 3.13 -0.91
CA ALA A 49 -7.98 2.08 -0.74
C ALA A 49 -7.46 0.98 0.20
N MET A 50 -6.21 0.54 0.02
CA MET A 50 -5.62 -0.45 0.91
C MET A 50 -5.58 0.05 2.35
N PHE A 51 -5.22 1.32 2.56
CA PHE A 51 -5.20 1.89 3.89
C PHE A 51 -6.59 1.89 4.52
N PHE A 52 -7.59 2.44 3.82
CA PHE A 52 -8.92 2.60 4.40
C PHE A 52 -9.69 1.29 4.51
N GLU A 53 -9.55 0.41 3.54
CA GLU A 53 -10.38 -0.80 3.46
C GLU A 53 -9.75 -2.01 4.15
N ILE A 54 -8.42 -2.04 4.28
CA ILE A 54 -7.72 -3.18 4.86
C ILE A 54 -6.99 -2.79 6.14
N MET A 55 -6.05 -1.82 6.04
CA MET A 55 -5.16 -1.53 7.15
C MET A 55 -5.90 -0.88 8.32
N SER A 56 -6.74 0.11 8.05
CA SER A 56 -7.41 0.86 9.11
C SER A 56 -8.32 -0.03 9.99
N PRO A 57 -9.18 -0.88 9.41
CA PRO A 57 -9.98 -1.79 10.25
C PRO A 57 -9.13 -2.74 11.09
N ILE A 58 -8.01 -3.22 10.55
CA ILE A 58 -7.12 -4.13 11.27
C ILE A 58 -6.43 -3.41 12.42
N VAL A 59 -5.93 -2.19 12.18
CA VAL A 59 -5.28 -1.40 13.23
C VAL A 59 -6.25 -1.06 14.35
N VAL A 60 -7.50 -0.74 14.03
CA VAL A 60 -8.53 -0.47 15.03
C VAL A 60 -8.80 -1.69 15.89
N LYS A 61 -8.91 -2.87 15.27
CA LYS A 61 -9.20 -4.10 15.98
C LYS A 61 -7.97 -4.64 16.74
N TYR A 62 -6.78 -4.45 16.20
CA TYR A 62 -5.53 -4.94 16.79
C TYR A 62 -4.55 -3.78 16.94
N PRO A 63 -4.74 -2.92 17.96
CA PRO A 63 -3.94 -1.69 18.09
C PRO A 63 -2.45 -1.92 18.35
N ASP A 64 -2.04 -3.14 18.68
CA ASP A 64 -0.65 -3.51 18.85
C ASP A 64 -0.02 -4.09 17.57
N SER A 65 -0.63 -3.81 16.42
CA SER A 65 -0.10 -4.21 15.11
C SER A 65 1.31 -3.64 14.90
N PRO A 66 2.20 -4.40 14.22
CA PRO A 66 3.58 -3.94 14.00
C PRO A 66 3.72 -2.69 13.16
N LEU A 67 2.66 -2.26 12.48
CA LEU A 67 2.68 -1.04 11.69
C LEU A 67 2.24 0.22 12.43
N ARG A 68 2.00 0.11 13.71
CA ARG A 68 1.68 1.27 14.54
C ARG A 68 2.93 1.96 15.02
#